data_fcfa836a88fa848c128e8e84bf83af60
#
_entry.id   fcfa836a88fa848c128e8e84bf83af60
#
_cell.length_a   1.000
_cell.length_b   1.000
_cell.length_c   1.000
_cell.angle_alpha   90.00
_cell.angle_beta   90.00
_cell.angle_gamma   90.00
#
_symmetry.space_group_name_H-M   'P 1'
#
loop_
_entity.id
_entity.type
_entity.pdbx_description
1 polymer ?
#
loop_
_entity_poly.entity_id
_entity_poly.type
_entity_poly.pdbx_seq_one_letter_code
_entity_poly.pdbx_strand_id
1 'polypeptide(L)'
;MTSLTQFIGYFALVEAGISGAATFALYKPIAKGDWDGINVVASASKVFYQKSGMLFLVLLVGLSVVYPIFVSVGSLAPWEIMVLTFLLGAKIVVDFFSLAKYQVFLTADQKNWLIQLASTVFTLVNTAVIFLFAYLHAPVVAVYALALSAVFARSLILALYTRRHYPKLNCKVDYGDYQLPQRWDALFLQILGAVQSGAPVILATFLCGSMSEVSVLAVYMLVSTGLQMIPNVLNTGLQAVFGRQIAECDYEALRASYKPYRALVYAVSAVACG
;
A
#
# COMPACT_ATOMS: atom_id res chain seq x y z
N MET A 1 10.60 -13.54 12.41
CA MET A 1 9.73 -12.38 12.10
C MET A 1 9.89 -11.86 10.68
N THR A 2 11.11 -11.72 10.17
CA THR A 2 11.40 -11.19 8.80
C THR A 2 10.72 -11.99 7.68
N SER A 3 10.74 -13.32 7.74
CA SER A 3 10.10 -14.17 6.72
C SER A 3 8.59 -13.98 6.68
N LEU A 4 7.94 -13.84 7.83
CA LEU A 4 6.50 -13.63 7.94
C LEU A 4 6.07 -12.29 7.32
N THR A 5 6.83 -11.22 7.60
CA THR A 5 6.56 -9.90 7.01
C THR A 5 6.77 -9.89 5.50
N GLN A 6 7.69 -10.71 4.97
CA GLN A 6 7.86 -10.88 3.52
C GLN A 6 6.64 -11.56 2.88
N PHE A 7 6.15 -12.66 3.45
CA PHE A 7 4.94 -13.31 2.94
C PHE A 7 3.74 -12.36 2.95
N ILE A 8 3.55 -11.62 4.03
CA ILE A 8 2.48 -10.62 4.14
C ILE A 8 2.69 -9.49 3.10
N GLY A 9 3.93 -9.12 2.81
CA GLY A 9 4.28 -8.12 1.80
C GLY A 9 3.83 -8.50 0.38
N TYR A 10 3.87 -9.78 0.00
CA TYR A 10 3.37 -10.22 -1.31
C TYR A 10 1.88 -9.97 -1.51
N PHE A 11 1.09 -10.05 -0.45
CA PHE A 11 -0.34 -9.73 -0.54
C PHE A 11 -0.60 -8.23 -0.75
N ALA A 12 0.27 -7.36 -0.24
CA ALA A 12 0.18 -5.93 -0.49
C ALA A 12 0.37 -5.56 -1.98
N LEU A 13 1.07 -6.42 -2.77
CA LEU A 13 1.21 -6.21 -4.21
C LEU A 13 -0.12 -6.33 -4.95
N VAL A 14 -0.97 -7.25 -4.52
CA VAL A 14 -2.32 -7.40 -5.10
C VAL A 14 -3.14 -6.14 -4.85
N GLU A 15 -3.05 -5.59 -3.63
CA GLU A 15 -3.70 -4.32 -3.29
C GLU A 15 -3.23 -3.17 -4.19
N ALA A 16 -1.92 -3.03 -4.36
CA ALA A 16 -1.33 -1.95 -5.15
C ALA A 16 -1.77 -2.00 -6.61
N GLY A 17 -1.88 -3.18 -7.22
CA GLY A 17 -2.39 -3.36 -8.57
C GLY A 17 -3.84 -2.90 -8.71
N ILE A 18 -4.71 -3.30 -7.78
CA ILE A 18 -6.12 -2.90 -7.77
C ILE A 18 -6.25 -1.39 -7.55
N SER A 19 -5.49 -0.84 -6.62
CA SER A 19 -5.47 0.59 -6.30
C SER A 19 -5.11 1.42 -7.51
N GLY A 20 -4.07 1.03 -8.26
CA GLY A 20 -3.65 1.68 -9.49
C GLY A 20 -4.75 1.69 -10.54
N ALA A 21 -5.30 0.53 -10.89
CA ALA A 21 -6.36 0.41 -11.88
C ALA A 21 -7.61 1.23 -11.52
N ALA A 22 -8.03 1.19 -10.26
CA ALA A 22 -9.19 1.95 -9.79
C ALA A 22 -8.93 3.47 -9.80
N THR A 23 -7.72 3.90 -9.44
CA THR A 23 -7.33 5.31 -9.49
C THR A 23 -7.34 5.84 -10.94
N PHE A 24 -6.79 5.09 -11.89
CA PHE A 24 -6.84 5.46 -13.31
C PHE A 24 -8.26 5.55 -13.85
N ALA A 25 -9.13 4.61 -13.46
CA ALA A 25 -10.53 4.63 -13.87
C ALA A 25 -11.30 5.85 -13.36
N LEU A 26 -10.88 6.44 -12.23
CA LEU A 26 -11.50 7.62 -11.63
C LEU A 26 -11.07 8.95 -12.26
N TYR A 27 -9.92 9.04 -12.92
CA TYR A 27 -9.44 10.32 -13.45
C TYR A 27 -10.43 10.96 -14.42
N LYS A 28 -10.98 10.18 -15.36
CA LYS A 28 -11.92 10.68 -16.36
C LYS A 28 -13.26 11.17 -15.78
N PRO A 29 -13.95 10.40 -14.90
CA PRO A 29 -15.16 10.88 -14.22
C PRO A 29 -14.91 12.09 -13.35
N ILE A 30 -13.78 12.14 -12.60
CA ILE A 30 -13.44 13.29 -11.75
C ILE A 30 -13.21 14.55 -12.59
N ALA A 31 -12.45 14.45 -13.69
CA ALA A 31 -12.18 15.56 -14.59
C ALA A 31 -13.47 16.16 -15.20
N LYS A 32 -14.48 15.31 -15.45
CA LYS A 32 -15.79 15.71 -15.98
C LYS A 32 -16.79 16.15 -14.90
N GLY A 33 -16.49 15.95 -13.62
CA GLY A 33 -17.44 16.19 -12.52
C GLY A 33 -18.63 15.21 -12.54
N ASP A 34 -18.48 14.06 -13.18
CA ASP A 34 -19.51 13.02 -13.32
C ASP A 34 -19.57 12.16 -12.04
N TRP A 35 -20.48 12.53 -11.12
CA TRP A 35 -20.68 11.83 -9.86
C TRP A 35 -21.25 10.42 -10.04
N ASP A 36 -22.03 10.18 -11.09
CA ASP A 36 -22.59 8.85 -11.35
C ASP A 36 -21.47 7.91 -11.79
N GLY A 37 -20.61 8.35 -12.70
CA GLY A 37 -19.42 7.60 -13.10
C GLY A 37 -18.45 7.36 -11.91
N ILE A 38 -18.23 8.37 -11.07
CA ILE A 38 -17.40 8.22 -9.84
C ILE A 38 -17.97 7.15 -8.92
N ASN A 39 -19.30 7.18 -8.68
CA ASN A 39 -19.97 6.25 -7.78
C ASN A 39 -19.95 4.81 -8.31
N VAL A 40 -20.09 4.61 -9.64
CA VAL A 40 -19.97 3.30 -10.28
C VAL A 40 -18.57 2.73 -10.08
N VAL A 41 -17.51 3.49 -10.39
CA VAL A 41 -16.13 3.04 -10.21
C VAL A 41 -15.81 2.79 -8.73
N ALA A 42 -16.26 3.65 -7.83
CA ALA A 42 -16.04 3.49 -6.39
C ALA A 42 -16.75 2.25 -5.83
N SER A 43 -17.98 1.96 -6.32
CA SER A 43 -18.73 0.76 -5.92
C SER A 43 -18.08 -0.53 -6.44
N ALA A 44 -17.67 -0.55 -7.70
CA ALA A 44 -16.96 -1.69 -8.30
C ALA A 44 -15.62 -1.95 -7.56
N SER A 45 -14.85 -0.89 -7.30
CA SER A 45 -13.59 -0.97 -6.54
C SER A 45 -13.83 -1.54 -5.14
N LYS A 46 -14.83 -1.05 -4.42
CA LYS A 46 -15.17 -1.54 -3.07
C LYS A 46 -15.45 -3.04 -3.07
N VAL A 47 -16.28 -3.53 -4.01
CA VAL A 47 -16.61 -4.96 -4.09
C VAL A 47 -15.38 -5.79 -4.42
N PHE A 48 -14.53 -5.29 -5.30
CA PHE A 48 -13.29 -5.97 -5.65
C PHE A 48 -12.34 -6.06 -4.44
N TYR A 49 -12.18 -4.96 -3.69
CA TYR A 49 -11.40 -4.96 -2.44
C TYR A 49 -11.98 -5.90 -1.38
N GLN A 50 -13.30 -5.96 -1.25
CA GLN A 50 -13.94 -6.88 -0.32
C GLN A 50 -13.71 -8.34 -0.68
N LYS A 51 -13.81 -8.70 -1.97
CA LYS A 51 -13.52 -10.06 -2.45
C LYS A 51 -12.04 -10.43 -2.22
N SER A 52 -11.11 -9.54 -2.57
CA SER A 52 -9.69 -9.75 -2.34
C SER A 52 -9.34 -9.81 -0.85
N GLY A 53 -9.94 -8.94 -0.04
CA GLY A 53 -9.78 -8.97 1.41
C GLY A 53 -10.30 -10.24 2.07
N MET A 54 -11.42 -10.81 1.57
CA MET A 54 -11.93 -12.11 2.04
C MET A 54 -10.98 -13.24 1.67
N LEU A 55 -10.49 -13.28 0.43
CA LEU A 55 -9.49 -14.26 0.00
C LEU A 55 -8.24 -14.18 0.87
N PHE A 56 -7.76 -12.94 1.10
CA PHE A 56 -6.59 -12.71 1.94
C PHE A 56 -6.84 -13.14 3.40
N LEU A 57 -8.02 -12.89 3.96
CA LEU A 57 -8.38 -13.34 5.30
C LEU A 57 -8.30 -14.86 5.43
N VAL A 58 -8.83 -15.60 4.45
CA VAL A 58 -8.76 -17.07 4.43
C VAL A 58 -7.31 -17.55 4.37
N LEU A 59 -6.49 -16.95 3.50
CA LEU A 59 -5.06 -17.28 3.39
C LEU A 59 -4.30 -16.93 4.67
N LEU A 60 -4.61 -15.81 5.32
CA LEU A 60 -4.01 -15.38 6.58
C LEU A 60 -4.35 -16.35 7.72
N VAL A 61 -5.60 -16.79 7.82
CA VAL A 61 -6.00 -17.79 8.82
C VAL A 61 -5.26 -19.10 8.57
N GLY A 62 -5.20 -19.56 7.31
CA GLY A 62 -4.41 -20.74 6.94
C GLY A 62 -2.93 -20.60 7.32
N LEU A 63 -2.31 -19.47 6.97
CA LEU A 63 -0.93 -19.19 7.32
C LEU A 63 -0.71 -19.13 8.83
N SER A 64 -1.62 -18.52 9.59
CA SER A 64 -1.47 -18.41 11.05
C SER A 64 -1.52 -19.76 11.75
N VAL A 65 -2.26 -20.72 11.22
CA VAL A 65 -2.33 -22.09 11.75
C VAL A 65 -1.11 -22.92 11.32
N VAL A 66 -0.67 -22.78 10.08
CA VAL A 66 0.42 -23.58 9.50
C VAL A 66 1.80 -23.08 9.95
N TYR A 67 1.98 -21.77 10.10
CA TYR A 67 3.29 -21.18 10.40
C TYR A 67 3.94 -21.70 11.68
N PRO A 68 3.24 -21.85 12.82
CA PRO A 68 3.84 -22.39 14.07
C PRO A 68 4.30 -23.85 13.96
N ILE A 69 3.81 -24.61 12.98
CA ILE A 69 4.21 -26.01 12.77
C ILE A 69 5.64 -26.09 12.22
N PHE A 70 6.02 -25.11 11.38
CA PHE A 70 7.33 -25.11 10.73
C PHE A 70 8.36 -24.20 11.40
N VAL A 71 7.91 -23.24 12.21
CA VAL A 71 8.78 -22.20 12.77
C VAL A 71 8.56 -22.06 14.27
N SER A 72 9.59 -22.39 15.05
CA SER A 72 9.66 -22.07 16.46
C SER A 72 10.41 -20.76 16.67
N VAL A 73 9.87 -19.85 17.48
CA VAL A 73 10.47 -18.54 17.75
C VAL A 73 10.79 -18.43 19.23
N GLY A 74 12.04 -18.69 19.59
CA GLY A 74 12.55 -18.53 20.94
C GLY A 74 11.71 -19.26 21.99
N SER A 75 11.27 -18.54 23.02
CA SER A 75 10.47 -19.07 24.15
C SER A 75 8.96 -18.91 23.96
N LEU A 76 8.48 -18.47 22.79
CA LEU A 76 7.06 -18.24 22.55
C LEU A 76 6.31 -19.57 22.34
N ALA A 77 5.15 -19.68 22.99
CA ALA A 77 4.28 -20.82 22.79
C ALA A 77 3.68 -20.83 21.35
N PRO A 78 3.37 -22.00 20.77
CA PRO A 78 2.83 -22.09 19.42
C PRO A 78 1.55 -21.25 19.19
N TRP A 79 0.69 -21.14 20.19
CA TRP A 79 -0.52 -20.32 20.13
C TRP A 79 -0.20 -18.81 20.09
N GLU A 80 0.88 -18.36 20.74
CA GLU A 80 1.32 -16.95 20.69
C GLU A 80 1.84 -16.60 19.29
N ILE A 81 2.58 -17.52 18.67
CA ILE A 81 3.06 -17.37 17.29
C ILE A 81 1.87 -17.30 16.33
N MET A 82 0.85 -18.14 16.52
CA MET A 82 -0.38 -18.13 15.72
C MET A 82 -1.10 -16.78 15.82
N VAL A 83 -1.32 -16.29 17.05
CA VAL A 83 -1.98 -14.99 17.29
C VAL A 83 -1.16 -13.82 16.73
N LEU A 84 0.16 -13.83 16.92
CA LEU A 84 1.05 -12.82 16.37
C LEU A 84 1.00 -12.79 14.85
N THR A 85 1.03 -13.94 14.20
CA THR A 85 0.93 -14.06 12.74
C THR A 85 -0.38 -13.47 12.24
N PHE A 86 -1.48 -13.81 12.92
CA PHE A 86 -2.80 -13.26 12.59
C PHE A 86 -2.86 -11.74 12.80
N LEU A 87 -2.37 -11.21 13.92
CA LEU A 87 -2.38 -9.78 14.23
C LEU A 87 -1.56 -8.97 13.22
N LEU A 88 -0.41 -9.47 12.80
CA LEU A 88 0.44 -8.83 11.79
C LEU A 88 -0.27 -8.72 10.43
N GLY A 89 -0.97 -9.77 10.00
CA GLY A 89 -1.71 -9.77 8.75
C GLY A 89 -3.07 -9.08 8.84
N ALA A 90 -3.69 -9.04 10.02
CA ALA A 90 -5.00 -8.42 10.23
C ALA A 90 -5.02 -6.92 9.88
N LYS A 91 -3.88 -6.23 10.02
CA LYS A 91 -3.72 -4.84 9.58
C LYS A 91 -4.08 -4.68 8.10
N ILE A 92 -3.54 -5.54 7.24
CA ILE A 92 -3.80 -5.48 5.79
C ILE A 92 -5.27 -5.81 5.49
N VAL A 93 -5.83 -6.82 6.19
CA VAL A 93 -7.26 -7.14 6.07
C VAL A 93 -8.13 -5.92 6.38
N VAL A 94 -7.85 -5.21 7.47
CA VAL A 94 -8.60 -4.00 7.85
C VAL A 94 -8.45 -2.91 6.78
N ASP A 95 -7.26 -2.73 6.22
CA ASP A 95 -7.02 -1.76 5.15
C ASP A 95 -7.87 -2.11 3.89
N PHE A 96 -7.96 -3.36 3.49
CA PHE A 96 -8.80 -3.80 2.37
C PHE A 96 -10.30 -3.49 2.59
N PHE A 97 -10.82 -3.73 3.77
CA PHE A 97 -12.25 -3.54 4.04
C PHE A 97 -12.64 -2.08 4.28
N SER A 98 -11.76 -1.28 4.86
CA SER A 98 -12.11 0.03 5.38
C SER A 98 -11.49 1.19 4.60
N LEU A 99 -10.20 1.13 4.31
CA LEU A 99 -9.43 2.24 3.76
C LEU A 99 -9.40 2.31 2.25
N ALA A 100 -9.26 1.17 1.58
CA ALA A 100 -8.90 1.10 0.17
C ALA A 100 -9.83 1.95 -0.72
N LYS A 101 -11.14 1.88 -0.53
CA LYS A 101 -12.13 2.64 -1.32
C LYS A 101 -11.98 4.16 -1.18
N TYR A 102 -11.63 4.66 0.02
CA TYR A 102 -11.44 6.10 0.24
C TYR A 102 -10.08 6.56 -0.25
N GLN A 103 -9.07 5.72 -0.07
CA GLN A 103 -7.72 5.99 -0.50
C GLN A 103 -7.64 6.16 -2.03
N VAL A 104 -8.25 5.24 -2.79
CA VAL A 104 -8.31 5.32 -4.26
C VAL A 104 -8.94 6.62 -4.73
N PHE A 105 -10.09 6.98 -4.15
CA PHE A 105 -10.78 8.22 -4.52
C PHE A 105 -9.95 9.46 -4.17
N LEU A 106 -9.42 9.56 -2.95
CA LEU A 106 -8.62 10.70 -2.51
C LEU A 106 -7.30 10.83 -3.31
N THR A 107 -6.70 9.72 -3.71
CA THR A 107 -5.52 9.73 -4.60
C THR A 107 -5.87 10.29 -5.97
N ALA A 108 -6.98 9.86 -6.55
CA ALA A 108 -7.45 10.36 -7.85
C ALA A 108 -7.85 11.85 -7.80
N ASP A 109 -8.40 12.31 -6.67
CA ASP A 109 -8.76 13.72 -6.42
C ASP A 109 -7.57 14.59 -5.96
N GLN A 110 -6.34 14.14 -6.17
CA GLN A 110 -5.09 14.85 -5.82
C GLN A 110 -4.92 15.14 -4.32
N LYS A 111 -5.65 14.45 -3.43
CA LYS A 111 -5.58 14.60 -1.96
C LYS A 111 -4.72 13.54 -1.29
N ASN A 112 -3.70 13.05 -2.00
CA ASN A 112 -2.77 12.07 -1.46
C ASN A 112 -2.03 12.57 -0.21
N TRP A 113 -1.84 13.88 -0.08
CA TRP A 113 -1.25 14.49 1.12
C TRP A 113 -2.00 14.12 2.40
N LEU A 114 -3.33 14.03 2.35
CA LEU A 114 -4.15 13.65 3.50
C LEU A 114 -3.93 12.19 3.92
N ILE A 115 -3.79 11.30 2.92
CA ILE A 115 -3.49 9.89 3.14
C ILE A 115 -2.12 9.75 3.79
N GLN A 116 -1.12 10.48 3.30
CA GLN A 116 0.22 10.48 3.84
C GLN A 116 0.27 11.06 5.26
N LEU A 117 -0.44 12.16 5.51
CA LEU A 117 -0.55 12.75 6.83
C LEU A 117 -1.19 11.78 7.83
N ALA A 118 -2.33 11.16 7.45
CA ALA A 118 -2.98 10.16 8.30
C ALA A 118 -2.07 8.95 8.57
N SER A 119 -1.30 8.51 7.57
CA SER A 119 -0.33 7.43 7.71
C SER A 119 0.85 7.81 8.61
N THR A 120 1.35 9.04 8.51
CA THR A 120 2.43 9.55 9.36
C THR A 120 1.99 9.65 10.82
N VAL A 121 0.82 10.26 11.08
CA VAL A 121 0.24 10.33 12.42
C VAL A 121 0.04 8.91 12.99
N PHE A 122 -0.53 8.01 12.18
CA PHE A 122 -0.66 6.60 12.57
C PHE A 122 0.67 5.98 12.95
N THR A 123 1.72 6.17 12.14
CA THR A 123 3.05 5.59 12.39
C THR A 123 3.65 6.15 13.69
N LEU A 124 3.55 7.45 13.92
CA LEU A 124 4.04 8.08 15.14
C LEU A 124 3.32 7.56 16.39
N VAL A 125 1.99 7.51 16.34
CA VAL A 125 1.18 6.96 17.45
C VAL A 125 1.50 5.50 17.70
N ASN A 126 1.56 4.69 16.63
CA ASN A 126 1.90 3.27 16.72
C ASN A 126 3.30 3.04 17.32
N THR A 127 4.29 3.83 16.90
CA THR A 127 5.65 3.75 17.43
C THR A 127 5.69 4.15 18.91
N ALA A 128 4.98 5.23 19.29
CA ALA A 128 4.89 5.65 20.68
C ALA A 128 4.21 4.60 21.56
N VAL A 129 3.13 3.97 21.07
CA VAL A 129 2.44 2.87 21.75
C VAL A 129 3.38 1.68 21.93
N ILE A 130 4.06 1.23 20.88
CA ILE A 130 5.00 0.11 20.96
C ILE A 130 6.11 0.40 21.97
N PHE A 131 6.70 1.62 21.92
CA PHE A 131 7.76 2.02 22.84
C PHE A 131 7.27 2.03 24.30
N LEU A 132 6.11 2.62 24.57
CA LEU A 132 5.54 2.71 25.91
C LEU A 132 5.27 1.31 26.51
N PHE A 133 4.65 0.43 25.73
CA PHE A 133 4.32 -0.92 26.21
C PHE A 133 5.55 -1.83 26.28
N ALA A 134 6.55 -1.63 25.44
CA ALA A 134 7.84 -2.29 25.56
C ALA A 134 8.54 -1.88 26.86
N TYR A 135 8.50 -0.59 27.21
CA TYR A 135 9.04 -0.08 28.46
C TYR A 135 8.32 -0.66 29.69
N LEU A 136 7.01 -0.87 29.59
CA LEU A 136 6.19 -1.48 30.64
C LEU A 136 6.32 -3.02 30.70
N HIS A 137 7.21 -3.64 29.91
CA HIS A 137 7.40 -5.10 29.81
C HIS A 137 6.11 -5.86 29.49
N ALA A 138 5.18 -5.25 28.74
CA ALA A 138 3.94 -5.90 28.36
C ALA A 138 4.19 -7.07 27.39
N PRO A 139 3.35 -8.12 27.41
CA PRO A 139 3.49 -9.25 26.50
C PRO A 139 3.36 -8.79 25.04
N VAL A 140 4.21 -9.33 24.17
CA VAL A 140 4.33 -8.95 22.76
C VAL A 140 2.98 -8.99 22.03
N VAL A 141 2.15 -9.97 22.35
CA VAL A 141 0.80 -10.12 21.77
C VAL A 141 -0.08 -8.90 22.10
N ALA A 142 -0.04 -8.40 23.34
CA ALA A 142 -0.82 -7.22 23.74
C ALA A 142 -0.36 -5.95 23.00
N VAL A 143 0.94 -5.80 22.79
CA VAL A 143 1.50 -4.67 22.03
C VAL A 143 0.97 -4.65 20.59
N TYR A 144 0.98 -5.79 19.91
CA TYR A 144 0.47 -5.87 18.52
C TYR A 144 -1.05 -5.79 18.45
N ALA A 145 -1.79 -6.28 19.43
CA ALA A 145 -3.24 -6.10 19.49
C ALA A 145 -3.63 -4.63 19.64
N LEU A 146 -2.91 -3.87 20.47
CA LEU A 146 -3.10 -2.43 20.61
C LEU A 146 -2.70 -1.67 19.33
N ALA A 147 -1.58 -2.07 18.71
CA ALA A 147 -1.15 -1.50 17.43
C ALA A 147 -2.22 -1.66 16.33
N LEU A 148 -2.98 -2.76 16.34
CA LEU A 148 -4.09 -2.96 15.41
C LEU A 148 -5.22 -1.94 15.63
N SER A 149 -5.50 -1.51 16.88
CA SER A 149 -6.53 -0.51 17.15
C SER A 149 -6.25 0.83 16.48
N ALA A 150 -4.98 1.21 16.36
CA ALA A 150 -4.57 2.44 15.69
C ALA A 150 -4.89 2.42 14.17
N VAL A 151 -4.93 1.23 13.54
CA VAL A 151 -5.35 1.08 12.13
C VAL A 151 -6.80 1.50 11.94
N PHE A 152 -7.66 1.11 12.88
CA PHE A 152 -9.08 1.53 12.86
C PHE A 152 -9.21 3.05 13.01
N ALA A 153 -8.41 3.69 13.87
CA ALA A 153 -8.41 5.13 14.03
C ALA A 153 -8.04 5.85 12.71
N ARG A 154 -6.99 5.40 12.01
CA ARG A 154 -6.62 5.91 10.68
C ARG A 154 -7.78 5.77 9.68
N SER A 155 -8.40 4.61 9.64
CA SER A 155 -9.53 4.32 8.78
C SER A 155 -10.73 5.24 9.07
N LEU A 156 -11.01 5.46 10.36
CA LEU A 156 -12.09 6.33 10.80
C LEU A 156 -11.86 7.78 10.40
N ILE A 157 -10.65 8.30 10.56
CA ILE A 157 -10.28 9.67 10.17
C ILE A 157 -10.54 9.88 8.68
N LEU A 158 -10.05 8.98 7.82
CA LEU A 158 -10.25 9.09 6.37
C LEU A 158 -11.72 8.94 5.98
N ALA A 159 -12.46 8.04 6.62
CA ALA A 159 -13.88 7.85 6.39
C ALA A 159 -14.68 9.08 6.79
N LEU A 160 -14.43 9.68 7.96
CA LEU A 160 -15.11 10.89 8.43
C LEU A 160 -14.80 12.08 7.53
N TYR A 161 -13.52 12.27 7.16
CA TYR A 161 -13.12 13.32 6.24
C TYR A 161 -13.87 13.20 4.90
N THR A 162 -13.84 12.01 4.30
CA THR A 162 -14.47 11.77 3.00
C THR A 162 -15.98 12.00 3.06
N ARG A 163 -16.66 11.47 4.09
CA ARG A 163 -18.10 11.69 4.26
C ARG A 163 -18.49 13.15 4.46
N ARG A 164 -17.65 13.92 5.15
CA ARG A 164 -17.92 15.33 5.42
C ARG A 164 -17.69 16.21 4.19
N HIS A 165 -16.65 15.95 3.42
CA HIS A 165 -16.28 16.79 2.27
C HIS A 165 -16.89 16.31 0.94
N TYR A 166 -17.28 15.04 0.86
CA TYR A 166 -17.85 14.44 -0.35
C TYR A 166 -19.18 13.72 -0.05
N PRO A 167 -20.24 14.46 0.30
CA PRO A 167 -21.54 13.85 0.65
C PRO A 167 -22.16 13.11 -0.54
N LYS A 168 -21.80 13.46 -1.78
CA LYS A 168 -22.26 12.81 -3.01
C LYS A 168 -21.59 11.49 -3.30
N LEU A 169 -20.49 11.14 -2.61
CA LEU A 169 -19.79 9.89 -2.81
C LEU A 169 -20.57 8.73 -2.21
N ASN A 170 -21.10 7.88 -3.07
CA ASN A 170 -21.87 6.69 -2.69
C ASN A 170 -21.24 5.42 -3.26
N CYS A 171 -20.66 4.60 -2.39
CA CYS A 171 -20.04 3.32 -2.76
C CYS A 171 -21.04 2.14 -2.66
N LYS A 172 -22.36 2.38 -2.85
CA LYS A 172 -23.41 1.37 -2.81
C LYS A 172 -24.28 1.38 -4.06
N VAL A 173 -23.84 2.08 -5.10
CA VAL A 173 -24.56 2.15 -6.38
C VAL A 173 -24.38 0.82 -7.12
N ASP A 174 -25.40 0.41 -7.84
CA ASP A 174 -25.29 -0.73 -8.74
C ASP A 174 -24.32 -0.38 -9.88
N TYR A 175 -23.28 -1.18 -10.01
CA TYR A 175 -22.25 -1.01 -11.04
C TYR A 175 -22.45 -1.95 -12.24
N GLY A 176 -23.51 -2.78 -12.23
CA GLY A 176 -23.80 -3.74 -13.31
C GLY A 176 -22.58 -4.62 -13.64
N ASP A 177 -22.33 -4.77 -14.93
CA ASP A 177 -21.15 -5.52 -15.45
C ASP A 177 -19.87 -4.69 -15.54
N TYR A 178 -19.81 -3.52 -14.88
CA TYR A 178 -18.61 -2.68 -14.93
C TYR A 178 -17.38 -3.39 -14.36
N GLN A 179 -16.38 -3.57 -15.19
CA GLN A 179 -15.10 -4.15 -14.80
C GLN A 179 -14.03 -3.05 -14.80
N LEU A 180 -13.18 -3.04 -13.79
CA LEU A 180 -12.05 -2.12 -13.73
C LEU A 180 -11.14 -2.34 -14.95
N PRO A 181 -10.99 -1.34 -15.82
CA PRO A 181 -10.08 -1.45 -16.96
C PRO A 181 -8.64 -1.59 -16.45
N GLN A 182 -7.79 -2.24 -17.27
CA GLN A 182 -6.35 -2.36 -17.00
C GLN A 182 -5.94 -3.00 -15.66
N ARG A 183 -6.88 -3.70 -14.97
CA ARG A 183 -6.57 -4.35 -13.67
C ARG A 183 -5.44 -5.38 -13.77
N TRP A 184 -5.37 -6.12 -14.88
CA TRP A 184 -4.34 -7.11 -15.11
C TRP A 184 -3.00 -6.48 -15.46
N ASP A 185 -3.00 -5.39 -16.25
CA ASP A 185 -1.79 -4.64 -16.59
C ASP A 185 -1.18 -4.00 -15.34
N ALA A 186 -2.02 -3.40 -14.49
CA ALA A 186 -1.57 -2.81 -13.23
C ALA A 186 -1.01 -3.88 -12.27
N LEU A 187 -1.64 -5.05 -12.17
CA LEU A 187 -1.17 -6.17 -11.36
C LEU A 187 0.15 -6.72 -11.90
N PHE A 188 0.27 -6.87 -13.22
CA PHE A 188 1.50 -7.33 -13.86
C PHE A 188 2.67 -6.37 -13.60
N LEU A 189 2.46 -5.06 -13.70
CA LEU A 189 3.47 -4.05 -13.37
C LEU A 189 3.91 -4.13 -11.90
N GLN A 190 2.99 -4.40 -10.98
CA GLN A 190 3.31 -4.58 -9.56
C GLN A 190 4.15 -5.84 -9.33
N ILE A 191 3.82 -6.95 -9.98
CA ILE A 191 4.60 -8.19 -9.91
C ILE A 191 6.01 -7.95 -10.46
N LEU A 192 6.14 -7.28 -11.61
CA LEU A 192 7.45 -6.93 -12.19
C LEU A 192 8.28 -6.07 -11.23
N GLY A 193 7.66 -5.06 -10.61
CA GLY A 193 8.32 -4.21 -9.62
C GLY A 193 8.82 -5.00 -8.39
N ALA A 194 8.02 -5.95 -7.92
CA ALA A 194 8.41 -6.83 -6.81
C ALA A 194 9.55 -7.78 -7.19
N VAL A 195 9.50 -8.36 -8.36
CA VAL A 195 10.59 -9.20 -8.89
C VAL A 195 11.85 -8.36 -9.03
N GLN A 196 11.76 -7.17 -9.61
CA GLN A 196 12.90 -6.27 -9.76
C GLN A 196 13.55 -5.90 -8.43
N SER A 197 12.76 -5.61 -7.41
CA SER A 197 13.27 -5.24 -6.09
C SER A 197 13.83 -6.43 -5.29
N GLY A 198 13.26 -7.63 -5.46
CA GLY A 198 13.67 -8.84 -4.76
C GLY A 198 14.77 -9.66 -5.45
N ALA A 199 14.85 -9.59 -6.78
CA ALA A 199 15.77 -10.39 -7.58
C ALA A 199 17.26 -10.27 -7.17
N PRO A 200 17.80 -9.08 -6.87
CA PRO A 200 19.21 -8.95 -6.50
C PRO A 200 19.58 -9.75 -5.26
N VAL A 201 18.73 -9.72 -4.22
CA VAL A 201 18.98 -10.46 -2.98
C VAL A 201 18.84 -11.97 -3.19
N ILE A 202 17.83 -12.39 -3.96
CA ILE A 202 17.60 -13.79 -4.30
C ILE A 202 18.79 -14.33 -5.10
N LEU A 203 19.20 -13.62 -6.15
CA LEU A 203 20.35 -14.03 -6.98
C LEU A 203 21.63 -14.08 -6.16
N ALA A 204 21.90 -13.10 -5.31
CA ALA A 204 23.06 -13.13 -4.44
C ALA A 204 23.04 -14.32 -3.48
N THR A 205 21.88 -14.69 -2.94
CA THR A 205 21.75 -15.85 -2.05
C THR A 205 22.13 -17.17 -2.76
N PHE A 206 21.79 -17.31 -4.04
CA PHE A 206 22.11 -18.50 -4.82
C PHE A 206 23.54 -18.49 -5.41
N LEU A 207 24.06 -17.30 -5.76
CA LEU A 207 25.34 -17.19 -6.48
C LEU A 207 26.55 -17.01 -5.54
N CYS A 208 26.39 -16.25 -4.45
CA CYS A 208 27.53 -15.91 -3.58
C CYS A 208 27.88 -17.00 -2.57
N GLY A 209 26.98 -17.94 -2.27
CA GLY A 209 27.22 -19.07 -1.35
C GLY A 209 27.60 -18.68 0.09
N SER A 210 27.74 -17.37 0.38
CA SER A 210 28.10 -16.79 1.68
C SER A 210 27.01 -15.89 2.22
N MET A 211 26.44 -16.22 3.39
CA MET A 211 25.45 -15.38 4.06
C MET A 211 26.01 -14.02 4.48
N SER A 212 27.32 -13.90 4.69
CA SER A 212 27.98 -12.63 5.00
C SER A 212 27.88 -11.65 3.84
N GLU A 213 28.15 -12.07 2.61
CA GLU A 213 28.07 -11.24 1.42
C GLU A 213 26.64 -10.79 1.12
N VAL A 214 25.67 -11.71 1.29
CA VAL A 214 24.24 -11.39 1.17
C VAL A 214 23.81 -10.32 2.19
N SER A 215 24.34 -10.38 3.42
CA SER A 215 24.07 -9.38 4.45
C SER A 215 24.64 -8.02 4.09
N VAL A 216 25.83 -7.96 3.53
CA VAL A 216 26.46 -6.73 3.03
C VAL A 216 25.61 -6.14 1.89
N LEU A 217 25.20 -6.97 0.92
CA LEU A 217 24.32 -6.55 -0.17
C LEU A 217 23.00 -5.98 0.36
N ALA A 218 22.41 -6.61 1.38
CA ALA A 218 21.16 -6.13 2.00
C ALA A 218 21.30 -4.72 2.59
N VAL A 219 22.47 -4.38 3.17
CA VAL A 219 22.75 -3.03 3.68
C VAL A 219 22.84 -2.02 2.51
N TYR A 220 23.55 -2.36 1.43
CA TYR A 220 23.58 -1.50 0.24
C TYR A 220 22.19 -1.30 -0.37
N MET A 221 21.38 -2.36 -0.42
CA MET A 221 19.99 -2.26 -0.89
C MET A 221 19.14 -1.35 -0.01
N LEU A 222 19.37 -1.34 1.31
CA LEU A 222 18.68 -0.43 2.22
C LEU A 222 18.98 1.04 1.89
N VAL A 223 20.25 1.37 1.64
CA VAL A 223 20.67 2.72 1.23
C VAL A 223 20.06 3.09 -0.13
N SER A 224 20.15 2.19 -1.11
CA SER A 224 19.57 2.38 -2.45
C SER A 224 18.07 2.61 -2.38
N THR A 225 17.34 1.83 -1.57
CA THR A 225 15.90 2.01 -1.36
C THR A 225 15.57 3.36 -0.73
N GLY A 226 16.38 3.81 0.22
CA GLY A 226 16.25 5.14 0.82
C GLY A 226 16.40 6.27 -0.21
N LEU A 227 17.41 6.17 -1.09
CA LEU A 227 17.62 7.13 -2.18
C LEU A 227 16.46 7.11 -3.19
N GLN A 228 15.93 5.94 -3.53
CA GLN A 228 14.79 5.79 -4.45
C GLN A 228 13.49 6.37 -3.88
N MET A 229 13.36 6.54 -2.57
CA MET A 229 12.17 7.16 -1.97
C MET A 229 11.97 8.61 -2.44
N ILE A 230 13.02 9.37 -2.71
CA ILE A 230 12.94 10.77 -3.12
C ILE A 230 12.22 10.91 -4.49
N PRO A 231 12.68 10.28 -5.58
CA PRO A 231 11.95 10.31 -6.85
C PRO A 231 10.57 9.67 -6.76
N ASN A 232 10.36 8.66 -5.92
CA ASN A 232 9.05 8.04 -5.76
C ASN A 232 8.01 8.98 -5.13
N VAL A 233 8.40 9.82 -4.17
CA VAL A 233 7.51 10.84 -3.60
C VAL A 233 7.10 11.86 -4.67
N LEU A 234 8.03 12.31 -5.52
CA LEU A 234 7.76 13.20 -6.64
C LEU A 234 6.80 12.55 -7.66
N ASN A 235 7.06 11.29 -8.03
CA ASN A 235 6.20 10.53 -8.93
C ASN A 235 4.78 10.42 -8.40
N THR A 236 4.62 10.00 -7.15
CA THR A 236 3.30 9.81 -6.53
C THR A 236 2.53 11.13 -6.42
N GLY A 237 3.22 12.23 -6.11
CA GLY A 237 2.59 13.55 -6.01
C GLY A 237 2.06 14.07 -7.35
N LEU A 238 2.75 13.80 -8.44
CA LEU A 238 2.42 14.31 -9.77
C LEU A 238 1.57 13.34 -10.61
N GLN A 239 1.48 12.08 -10.24
CA GLN A 239 0.72 11.06 -10.95
C GLN A 239 -0.74 11.46 -11.19
N ALA A 240 -1.41 12.02 -10.19
CA ALA A 240 -2.80 12.45 -10.30
C ALA A 240 -2.95 13.69 -11.22
N VAL A 241 -1.97 14.58 -11.21
CA VAL A 241 -1.96 15.76 -12.09
C VAL A 241 -1.84 15.33 -13.55
N PHE A 242 -0.86 14.49 -13.87
CA PHE A 242 -0.68 13.96 -15.22
C PHE A 242 -1.87 13.10 -15.67
N GLY A 243 -2.40 12.26 -14.77
CA GLY A 243 -3.58 11.45 -15.06
C GLY A 243 -4.80 12.29 -15.43
N ARG A 244 -5.00 13.41 -14.74
CA ARG A 244 -6.06 14.38 -15.07
C ARG A 244 -5.84 15.04 -16.42
N GLN A 245 -4.64 15.56 -16.70
CA GLN A 245 -4.32 16.22 -17.97
C GLN A 245 -4.49 15.26 -19.16
N ILE A 246 -4.12 13.99 -19.00
CA ILE A 246 -4.35 12.95 -20.02
C ILE A 246 -5.85 12.69 -20.20
N ALA A 247 -6.63 12.64 -19.11
CA ALA A 247 -8.07 12.41 -19.16
C ALA A 247 -8.84 13.57 -19.83
N GLU A 248 -8.34 14.79 -19.67
CA GLU A 248 -8.87 16.01 -20.30
C GLU A 248 -8.37 16.19 -21.74
N CYS A 249 -7.45 15.34 -22.23
CA CYS A 249 -6.77 15.45 -23.54
C CYS A 249 -6.01 16.78 -23.70
N ASP A 250 -5.57 17.40 -22.62
CA ASP A 250 -4.77 18.63 -22.62
C ASP A 250 -3.27 18.30 -22.75
N TYR A 251 -2.87 17.98 -23.95
CA TYR A 251 -1.47 17.61 -24.24
C TYR A 251 -0.49 18.80 -24.18
N GLU A 252 -0.97 20.04 -24.30
CA GLU A 252 -0.10 21.22 -24.14
C GLU A 252 0.25 21.44 -22.68
N ALA A 253 -0.73 21.43 -21.78
CA ALA A 253 -0.49 21.48 -20.34
C ALA A 253 0.35 20.29 -19.86
N LEU A 254 0.09 19.09 -20.39
CA LEU A 254 0.90 17.90 -20.08
C LEU A 254 2.37 18.10 -20.47
N ARG A 255 2.65 18.61 -21.67
CA ARG A 255 4.01 18.91 -22.13
C ARG A 255 4.69 19.98 -21.29
N ALA A 256 3.97 21.03 -20.96
CA ALA A 256 4.47 22.11 -20.10
C ALA A 256 4.84 21.61 -18.69
N SER A 257 4.02 20.76 -18.11
CA SER A 257 4.23 20.18 -16.77
C SER A 257 5.32 19.09 -16.78
N TYR A 258 5.40 18.28 -17.85
CA TYR A 258 6.33 17.16 -17.92
C TYR A 258 7.80 17.58 -18.10
N LYS A 259 8.07 18.68 -18.82
CA LYS A 259 9.44 19.16 -19.03
C LYS A 259 10.18 19.49 -17.72
N PRO A 260 9.63 20.36 -16.84
CA PRO A 260 10.28 20.67 -15.57
C PRO A 260 10.36 19.45 -14.63
N TYR A 261 9.33 18.61 -14.62
CA TYR A 261 9.33 17.35 -13.86
C TYR A 261 10.50 16.45 -14.26
N ARG A 262 10.69 16.22 -15.58
CA ARG A 262 11.78 15.39 -16.09
C ARG A 262 13.14 15.96 -15.71
N ALA A 263 13.31 17.28 -15.83
CA ALA A 263 14.56 17.95 -15.44
C ALA A 263 14.84 17.77 -13.94
N LEU A 264 13.81 17.92 -13.10
CA LEU A 264 13.92 17.75 -11.65
C LEU A 264 14.29 16.30 -11.28
N VAL A 265 13.64 15.32 -11.88
CA VAL A 265 13.92 13.88 -11.63
C VAL A 265 15.35 13.54 -12.04
N TYR A 266 15.82 14.03 -13.20
CA TYR A 266 17.20 13.82 -13.62
C TYR A 266 18.22 14.49 -12.69
N ALA A 267 17.96 15.74 -12.26
CA ALA A 267 18.83 16.43 -11.32
C ALA A 267 18.92 15.70 -9.98
N VAL A 268 17.78 15.30 -9.42
CA VAL A 268 17.72 14.54 -8.16
C VAL A 268 18.40 13.19 -8.30
N SER A 269 18.16 12.47 -9.39
CA SER A 269 18.81 11.18 -9.63
C SER A 269 20.32 11.30 -9.82
N ALA A 270 20.78 12.34 -10.52
CA ALA A 270 22.21 12.61 -10.68
C ALA A 270 22.90 12.92 -9.35
N VAL A 271 22.27 13.72 -8.48
CA VAL A 271 22.80 14.01 -7.14
C VAL A 271 22.77 12.79 -6.23
N ALA A 272 21.77 11.91 -6.38
CA ALA A 272 21.65 10.72 -5.54
C ALA A 272 22.59 9.58 -5.95
N CYS A 273 23.00 9.54 -7.23
CA CYS A 273 23.85 8.46 -7.78
C CYS A 273 25.31 8.90 -8.03
N GLY A 274 25.62 10.18 -7.97
CA GLY A 274 26.98 10.74 -8.12
C GLY A 274 27.62 10.97 -6.81
#